data_251bea6250be4b006a72b9dc08db013b
#
_entry.id   251bea6250be4b006a72b9dc08db013b
#
_cell.length_a   1.000
_cell.length_b   1.000
_cell.length_c   1.000
_cell.angle_alpha   90.00
_cell.angle_beta   90.00
_cell.angle_gamma   90.00
#
_symmetry.space_group_name_H-M   'P 1'
#
loop_
_entity.id
_entity.type
_entity.pdbx_description
1 polymer ?
#
loop_
_entity_poly.entity_id
_entity_poly.type
_entity_poly.pdbx_seq_one_letter_code
_entity_poly.pdbx_strand_id
1 'polypeptide(L)'
;MSNIMRISTLSLATALLMAGATSVSAASSESDFKAAYAAAEAANKEAGSLRNQWTVTAAALAAAKKAADAGDFDQAVAQSKEAEALARASIYQATSEKEAWKALEIK
;
A
#
# COMPACT_ATOMS: atom_id res chain seq x y z
N MET A 1 -44.78 6.11 -24.43
CA MET A 1 -43.87 7.20 -24.65
C MET A 1 -43.28 7.74 -23.36
N SER A 2 -44.14 8.12 -22.43
CA SER A 2 -43.62 8.62 -21.15
C SER A 2 -42.80 7.60 -20.37
N ASN A 3 -43.09 6.32 -20.61
CA ASN A 3 -42.34 5.27 -19.89
C ASN A 3 -40.87 5.25 -20.30
N ILE A 4 -40.61 5.52 -21.56
CA ILE A 4 -39.23 5.50 -22.05
C ILE A 4 -38.43 6.59 -21.41
N MET A 5 -39.04 7.74 -21.24
CA MET A 5 -38.34 8.87 -20.62
C MET A 5 -37.99 8.60 -19.19
N ARG A 6 -38.85 7.92 -18.47
CA ARG A 6 -38.59 7.62 -17.07
C ARG A 6 -37.38 6.70 -16.91
N ILE A 7 -37.26 5.74 -17.79
CA ILE A 7 -36.15 4.80 -17.75
C ILE A 7 -34.85 5.54 -17.98
N SER A 8 -34.85 6.45 -18.93
CA SER A 8 -33.64 7.22 -19.21
C SER A 8 -33.19 8.03 -18.00
N THR A 9 -34.14 8.60 -17.30
CA THR A 9 -33.85 9.39 -16.13
C THR A 9 -33.19 8.57 -15.06
N LEU A 10 -33.68 7.36 -14.87
CA LEU A 10 -33.09 6.47 -13.87
C LEU A 10 -31.65 6.12 -14.18
N SER A 11 -31.39 5.87 -15.45
CA SER A 11 -30.05 5.53 -15.87
C SER A 11 -29.07 6.66 -15.58
N LEU A 12 -29.49 7.87 -15.83
CA LEU A 12 -28.66 9.04 -15.55
C LEU A 12 -28.34 9.19 -14.06
N ALA A 13 -29.36 8.95 -13.26
CA ALA A 13 -29.18 9.07 -11.82
C ALA A 13 -28.15 8.08 -11.31
N THR A 14 -28.21 6.87 -11.83
CA THR A 14 -27.27 5.84 -11.43
C THR A 14 -25.84 6.23 -11.79
N ALA A 15 -25.67 6.74 -12.98
CA ALA A 15 -24.34 7.16 -13.43
C ALA A 15 -23.79 8.25 -12.53
N LEU A 16 -24.62 9.17 -12.14
CA LEU A 16 -24.19 10.25 -11.24
C LEU A 16 -23.72 9.74 -9.91
N LEU A 17 -24.41 8.76 -9.37
CA LEU A 17 -24.02 8.18 -8.10
C LEU A 17 -22.65 7.55 -8.19
N MET A 18 -22.39 6.83 -9.26
CA MET A 18 -21.08 6.21 -9.44
C MET A 18 -19.99 7.26 -9.55
N ALA A 19 -20.23 8.30 -10.31
CA ALA A 19 -19.26 9.37 -10.43
C ALA A 19 -19.03 10.06 -9.09
N GLY A 20 -20.08 10.26 -8.32
CA GLY A 20 -19.96 10.86 -7.01
C GLY A 20 -19.13 10.02 -6.06
N ALA A 21 -19.34 8.73 -6.07
CA ALA A 21 -18.58 7.83 -5.22
C ALA A 21 -17.10 7.88 -5.59
N THR A 22 -16.79 7.94 -6.88
CA THR A 22 -15.40 8.01 -7.32
C THR A 22 -14.73 9.30 -6.88
N SER A 23 -15.43 10.41 -7.00
CA SER A 23 -14.85 11.70 -6.70
C SER A 23 -14.65 11.93 -5.21
N VAL A 24 -15.35 11.15 -4.37
CA VAL A 24 -15.19 11.27 -2.91
C VAL A 24 -13.84 10.74 -2.48
N SER A 25 -13.29 9.80 -3.21
CA SER A 25 -11.97 9.27 -2.88
C SER A 25 -10.93 10.36 -3.06
N ALA A 26 -10.41 10.84 -1.97
CA ALA A 26 -9.40 11.86 -2.02
C ALA A 26 -8.12 11.30 -2.61
N ALA A 27 -7.52 12.04 -3.52
CA ALA A 27 -6.22 11.68 -4.05
C ALA A 27 -5.17 11.85 -2.97
N SER A 28 -4.18 10.99 -2.96
CA SER A 28 -3.07 11.09 -2.04
C SER A 28 -2.21 12.31 -2.40
N SER A 29 -1.68 12.96 -1.38
CA SER A 29 -0.81 14.11 -1.56
C SER A 29 0.64 13.69 -1.42
N GLU A 30 1.53 14.61 -1.75
CA GLU A 30 2.95 14.42 -1.53
C GLU A 30 3.25 14.16 -0.06
N SER A 31 2.53 14.85 0.82
CA SER A 31 2.67 14.67 2.26
C SER A 31 2.30 13.24 2.67
N ASP A 32 1.21 12.71 2.11
CA ASP A 32 0.80 11.34 2.37
C ASP A 32 1.89 10.36 1.93
N PHE A 33 2.48 10.61 0.77
CA PHE A 33 3.56 9.76 0.29
C PHE A 33 4.76 9.81 1.22
N LYS A 34 5.17 10.99 1.64
CA LYS A 34 6.35 11.12 2.50
C LYS A 34 6.15 10.37 3.81
N ALA A 35 4.97 10.45 4.39
CA ALA A 35 4.69 9.73 5.63
C ALA A 35 4.71 8.22 5.41
N ALA A 36 4.08 7.74 4.35
CA ALA A 36 4.02 6.31 4.06
C ALA A 36 5.41 5.76 3.72
N TYR A 37 6.17 6.51 2.95
CA TYR A 37 7.50 6.10 2.55
C TYR A 37 8.45 6.03 3.75
N ALA A 38 8.37 7.02 4.64
CA ALA A 38 9.19 7.04 5.85
C ALA A 38 8.90 5.84 6.73
N ALA A 39 7.62 5.46 6.85
CA ALA A 39 7.24 4.29 7.63
C ALA A 39 7.82 3.01 7.00
N ALA A 40 7.76 2.93 5.67
CA ALA A 40 8.30 1.78 4.95
C ALA A 40 9.82 1.69 5.11
N GLU A 41 10.50 2.82 5.00
CA GLU A 41 11.95 2.84 5.17
C GLU A 41 12.35 2.43 6.57
N ALA A 42 11.62 2.92 7.57
CA ALA A 42 11.91 2.57 8.96
C ALA A 42 11.74 1.07 9.19
N ALA A 43 10.68 0.49 8.65
CA ALA A 43 10.45 -0.94 8.78
C ALA A 43 11.53 -1.74 8.06
N ASN A 44 11.93 -1.29 6.87
CA ASN A 44 12.97 -1.99 6.13
C ASN A 44 14.32 -1.89 6.84
N LYS A 45 14.58 -0.78 7.48
CA LYS A 45 15.81 -0.62 8.26
C LYS A 45 15.82 -1.57 9.45
N GLU A 46 14.68 -1.73 10.09
CA GLU A 46 14.57 -2.69 11.19
C GLU A 46 14.80 -4.11 10.69
N ALA A 47 14.22 -4.45 9.53
CA ALA A 47 14.45 -5.76 8.91
C ALA A 47 15.94 -5.95 8.63
N GLY A 48 16.63 -4.88 8.24
CA GLY A 48 18.06 -4.92 8.01
C GLY A 48 18.84 -5.21 9.26
N SER A 49 18.43 -4.68 10.39
CA SER A 49 19.09 -4.96 11.66
C SER A 49 18.95 -6.43 12.05
N LEU A 50 17.91 -7.08 11.55
CA LEU A 50 17.69 -8.51 11.75
C LEU A 50 18.29 -9.36 10.63
N ARG A 51 18.94 -8.71 9.68
CA ARG A 51 19.56 -9.35 8.53
C ARG A 51 18.55 -10.12 7.68
N ASN A 52 17.36 -9.57 7.56
CA ASN A 52 16.28 -10.24 6.82
C ASN A 52 15.54 -9.26 5.90
N GLN A 53 16.29 -8.40 5.22
CA GLN A 53 15.67 -7.54 4.22
C GLN A 53 15.37 -8.34 2.97
N TRP A 54 14.18 -8.15 2.45
CA TRP A 54 13.74 -8.83 1.24
C TRP A 54 13.97 -7.95 0.02
N THR A 55 14.36 -8.57 -1.09
CA THR A 55 14.54 -7.83 -2.34
C THR A 55 13.24 -7.24 -2.84
N VAL A 56 12.11 -7.92 -2.60
CA VAL A 56 10.80 -7.39 -3.02
C VAL A 56 10.45 -6.12 -2.27
N THR A 57 10.94 -5.96 -1.04
CA THR A 57 10.72 -4.71 -0.29
C THR A 57 11.49 -3.58 -0.95
N ALA A 58 12.73 -3.81 -1.31
CA ALA A 58 13.52 -2.79 -1.99
C ALA A 58 12.90 -2.41 -3.33
N ALA A 59 12.36 -3.39 -4.05
CA ALA A 59 11.71 -3.12 -5.31
C ALA A 59 10.46 -2.26 -5.12
N ALA A 60 9.69 -2.54 -4.07
CA ALA A 60 8.48 -1.75 -3.78
C ALA A 60 8.84 -0.32 -3.38
N LEU A 61 9.92 -0.14 -2.61
CA LEU A 61 10.39 1.19 -2.25
C LEU A 61 10.83 1.97 -3.49
N ALA A 62 11.54 1.31 -4.40
CA ALA A 62 11.97 1.95 -5.65
C ALA A 62 10.77 2.33 -6.50
N ALA A 63 9.76 1.46 -6.58
CA ALA A 63 8.55 1.74 -7.34
C ALA A 63 7.79 2.92 -6.74
N ALA A 64 7.75 3.01 -5.41
CA ALA A 64 7.10 4.11 -4.73
C ALA A 64 7.77 5.43 -5.10
N LYS A 65 9.08 5.47 -5.06
CA LYS A 65 9.81 6.69 -5.36
C LYS A 65 9.64 7.10 -6.81
N LYS A 66 9.66 6.13 -7.71
CA LYS A 66 9.47 6.39 -9.13
C LYS A 66 8.08 6.98 -9.39
N ALA A 67 7.05 6.43 -8.74
CA ALA A 67 5.70 6.95 -8.89
C ALA A 67 5.60 8.37 -8.35
N ALA A 68 6.24 8.64 -7.22
CA ALA A 68 6.24 9.99 -6.64
C ALA A 68 6.93 10.99 -7.56
N ASP A 69 8.05 10.58 -8.16
CA ASP A 69 8.76 11.46 -9.09
C ASP A 69 7.91 11.79 -10.30
N ALA A 70 7.02 10.90 -10.70
CA ALA A 70 6.09 11.13 -11.79
C ALA A 70 4.84 11.90 -11.35
N GLY A 71 4.72 12.21 -10.07
CA GLY A 71 3.55 12.93 -9.56
C GLY A 71 2.36 12.03 -9.26
N ASP A 72 2.52 10.73 -9.35
CA ASP A 72 1.46 9.76 -9.10
C ASP A 72 1.49 9.35 -7.64
N PHE A 73 0.97 10.22 -6.78
CA PHE A 73 1.06 9.99 -5.35
C PHE A 73 0.14 8.87 -4.86
N ASP A 74 -0.93 8.59 -5.58
CA ASP A 74 -1.77 7.43 -5.21
C ASP A 74 -0.98 6.15 -5.34
N GLN A 75 -0.29 5.97 -6.45
CA GLN A 75 0.54 4.79 -6.66
C GLN A 75 1.73 4.81 -5.72
N ALA A 76 2.31 5.98 -5.49
CA ALA A 76 3.46 6.10 -4.61
C ALA A 76 3.10 5.68 -3.17
N VAL A 77 1.93 6.07 -2.70
CA VAL A 77 1.45 5.68 -1.37
C VAL A 77 1.18 4.18 -1.34
N ALA A 78 0.52 3.66 -2.38
CA ALA A 78 0.20 2.23 -2.43
C ALA A 78 1.47 1.39 -2.39
N GLN A 79 2.48 1.76 -3.16
CA GLN A 79 3.75 1.02 -3.18
C GLN A 79 4.51 1.17 -1.87
N SER A 80 4.41 2.33 -1.23
CA SER A 80 5.03 2.53 0.08
C SER A 80 4.40 1.63 1.13
N LYS A 81 3.08 1.52 1.11
CA LYS A 81 2.38 0.63 2.05
C LYS A 81 2.70 -0.82 1.77
N GLU A 82 2.84 -1.17 0.50
CA GLU A 82 3.26 -2.52 0.14
C GLU A 82 4.65 -2.81 0.69
N ALA A 83 5.57 -1.86 0.53
CA ALA A 83 6.93 -2.02 1.04
C ALA A 83 6.93 -2.18 2.56
N GLU A 84 6.13 -1.40 3.24
CA GLU A 84 6.04 -1.50 4.70
C GLU A 84 5.50 -2.86 5.12
N ALA A 85 4.46 -3.34 4.44
CA ALA A 85 3.89 -4.64 4.76
C ALA A 85 4.90 -5.77 4.53
N LEU A 86 5.65 -5.69 3.44
CA LEU A 86 6.68 -6.69 3.16
C LEU A 86 7.81 -6.64 4.20
N ALA A 87 8.22 -5.45 4.59
CA ALA A 87 9.25 -5.30 5.61
C ALA A 87 8.79 -5.87 6.95
N ARG A 88 7.55 -5.58 7.33
CA ARG A 88 7.03 -6.11 8.59
C ARG A 88 6.90 -7.62 8.54
N ALA A 89 6.52 -8.18 7.38
CA ALA A 89 6.47 -9.63 7.22
C ALA A 89 7.85 -10.25 7.38
N SER A 90 8.88 -9.61 6.84
CA SER A 90 10.23 -10.12 6.97
C SER A 90 10.73 -10.04 8.42
N ILE A 91 10.33 -8.98 9.13
CA ILE A 91 10.65 -8.84 10.56
C ILE A 91 9.97 -9.98 11.35
N TYR A 92 8.70 -10.21 11.06
CA TYR A 92 7.95 -11.25 11.72
C TYR A 92 8.59 -12.62 11.47
N GLN A 93 9.00 -12.88 10.24
CA GLN A 93 9.65 -14.13 9.89
C GLN A 93 10.95 -14.31 10.69
N ALA A 94 11.79 -13.28 10.71
CA ALA A 94 13.06 -13.36 11.43
C ALA A 94 12.84 -13.63 12.91
N THR A 95 11.88 -12.95 13.51
CA THR A 95 11.58 -13.09 14.93
C THR A 95 11.00 -14.47 15.22
N SER A 96 10.06 -14.92 14.39
CA SER A 96 9.41 -16.22 14.59
C SER A 96 10.40 -17.37 14.44
N GLU A 97 11.30 -17.29 13.48
CA GLU A 97 12.30 -18.32 13.27
C GLU A 97 13.26 -18.40 14.45
N LYS A 98 13.60 -17.26 15.00
CA LYS A 98 14.46 -17.22 16.17
C LYS A 98 13.83 -17.92 17.35
N GLU A 99 12.55 -17.70 17.57
CA GLU A 99 11.83 -18.36 18.65
C GLU A 99 11.66 -19.85 18.37
N ALA A 100 11.40 -20.21 17.11
CA ALA A 100 11.28 -21.61 16.74
C ALA A 100 12.57 -22.37 16.99
N TRP A 101 13.71 -21.75 16.70
CA TRP A 101 14.99 -22.36 16.96
C TRP A 101 15.19 -22.66 18.44
N LYS A 102 14.80 -21.72 19.31
CA LYS A 102 14.89 -21.94 20.75
C LYS A 102 14.06 -23.13 21.19
N ALA A 103 12.85 -23.26 20.61
CA ALA A 103 11.96 -24.36 20.96
C ALA A 103 12.52 -25.69 20.54
N LEU A 104 13.32 -25.73 19.47
CA LEU A 104 13.91 -26.97 18.96
C LEU A 104 15.24 -27.29 19.61
N GLU A 105 15.79 -26.37 20.37
CA GLU A 105 17.09 -26.58 20.98
C GLU A 105 17.03 -27.69 22.02
N ILE A 106 17.96 -28.60 21.95
CA ILE A 106 18.02 -29.72 22.89
C ILE A 106 18.82 -29.29 24.11
N LYS A 107 18.27 -29.55 25.27
CA LYS A 107 18.92 -29.20 26.52
C LYS A 107 19.77 -30.30 27.08
#